data_327bc0630c6d47af2c57d86efec8bb18
#
_entry.id   327bc0630c6d47af2c57d86efec8bb18
#
_cell.length_a   1.000
_cell.length_b   1.000
_cell.length_c   1.000
_cell.angle_alpha   90.00
_cell.angle_beta   90.00
_cell.angle_gamma   90.00
#
_symmetry.space_group_name_H-M   'P 1'
#
loop_
_entity.id
_entity.type
_entity.pdbx_description
1 polymer ?
#
loop_
_entity_poly.entity_id
_entity_poly.type
_entity_poly.pdbx_seq_one_letter_code
_entity_poly.pdbx_strand_id
1 'polypeptide(L)'
;MKRLSALAAIALLTAAAAPAHAMMKPGMTAPDFTVAAAQGGKEFEFSLKEALKKGPVVVYFYPKSFTSVCTVEAHEFAEAMEQFAAMKTSVIGISGDDIATQKEFSTKECRDKFPVGADAKFKVIEAYDAAFDVPVVGRVFADRISYVISPDGKIFSAVKDQGAHRHIENALESVKKLTETAKP
;
A
#
# COMPACT_ATOMS: atom_id res chain seq x y z
N MET A 1 -66.70 30.30 -2.68
CA MET A 1 -66.02 29.07 -3.05
C MET A 1 -64.55 29.39 -3.24
N LYS A 2 -63.72 29.16 -2.22
CA LYS A 2 -62.27 29.46 -2.24
C LYS A 2 -61.53 28.15 -2.47
N ARG A 3 -60.81 28.02 -3.60
CA ARG A 3 -59.97 26.89 -3.90
C ARG A 3 -58.58 27.13 -3.29
N LEU A 4 -58.19 26.35 -2.28
CA LEU A 4 -56.85 26.27 -1.76
C LEU A 4 -56.01 25.35 -2.68
N SER A 5 -55.04 25.91 -3.35
CA SER A 5 -54.00 25.13 -4.06
C SER A 5 -52.87 24.82 -3.08
N ALA A 6 -52.72 23.58 -2.73
CA ALA A 6 -51.59 23.09 -1.95
C ALA A 6 -50.43 22.82 -2.88
N LEU A 7 -49.37 23.62 -2.79
CA LEU A 7 -48.06 23.37 -3.42
C LEU A 7 -47.27 22.40 -2.56
N ALA A 8 -47.15 21.15 -3.03
CA ALA A 8 -46.26 20.16 -2.42
C ALA A 8 -44.82 20.42 -2.87
N ALA A 9 -43.98 20.89 -1.97
CA ALA A 9 -42.54 21.00 -2.20
C ALA A 9 -41.87 19.63 -2.06
N ILE A 10 -41.44 19.07 -3.17
CA ILE A 10 -40.63 17.84 -3.19
C ILE A 10 -39.18 18.26 -2.88
N ALA A 11 -38.71 17.97 -1.67
CA ALA A 11 -37.30 18.12 -1.29
C ALA A 11 -36.49 16.95 -1.91
N LEU A 12 -35.72 17.24 -2.95
CA LEU A 12 -34.72 16.30 -3.47
C LEU A 12 -33.61 16.16 -2.42
N LEU A 13 -33.58 15.03 -1.70
CA LEU A 13 -32.41 14.59 -0.93
C LEU A 13 -31.33 14.16 -1.94
N THR A 14 -30.35 15.02 -2.20
CA THR A 14 -29.13 14.62 -2.85
C THR A 14 -28.30 13.81 -1.85
N ALA A 15 -28.37 12.48 -1.95
CA ALA A 15 -27.44 11.60 -1.24
C ALA A 15 -26.04 11.88 -1.78
N ALA A 16 -25.21 12.54 -1.00
CA ALA A 16 -23.77 12.64 -1.28
C ALA A 16 -23.20 11.23 -1.20
N ALA A 17 -22.93 10.61 -2.34
CA ALA A 17 -22.19 9.36 -2.41
C ALA A 17 -20.78 9.65 -1.83
N ALA A 18 -20.45 9.02 -0.69
CA ALA A 18 -19.09 9.01 -0.19
C ALA A 18 -18.17 8.49 -1.31
N PRO A 19 -17.01 9.13 -1.57
CA PRO A 19 -16.09 8.63 -2.58
C PRO A 19 -15.69 7.21 -2.18
N ALA A 20 -15.98 6.25 -3.03
CA ALA A 20 -15.40 4.92 -2.90
C ALA A 20 -13.89 5.11 -3.04
N HIS A 21 -13.12 4.76 -2.01
CA HIS A 21 -11.66 4.79 -2.05
C HIS A 21 -11.20 3.89 -3.19
N ALA A 22 -10.87 4.50 -4.31
CA ALA A 22 -10.37 3.80 -5.48
C ALA A 22 -8.85 3.82 -5.43
N MET A 23 -8.25 2.63 -5.46
CA MET A 23 -6.80 2.46 -5.59
C MET A 23 -6.18 3.48 -6.54
N MET A 24 -5.02 4.05 -6.18
CA MET A 24 -4.28 4.99 -7.04
C MET A 24 -3.95 4.36 -8.40
N LYS A 25 -4.03 5.17 -9.45
CA LYS A 25 -3.85 4.71 -10.83
C LYS A 25 -2.43 4.94 -11.34
N PRO A 26 -1.94 4.12 -12.28
CA PRO A 26 -0.69 4.39 -12.99
C PRO A 26 -0.65 5.81 -13.58
N GLY A 27 0.51 6.46 -13.49
CA GLY A 27 0.75 7.85 -13.90
C GLY A 27 0.50 8.89 -12.82
N MET A 28 -0.22 8.58 -11.73
CA MET A 28 -0.38 9.48 -10.59
C MET A 28 0.94 9.64 -9.83
N THR A 29 1.15 10.80 -9.23
CA THR A 29 2.28 11.02 -8.32
C THR A 29 2.03 10.28 -7.02
N ALA A 30 2.99 9.44 -6.61
CA ALA A 30 2.97 8.76 -5.33
C ALA A 30 3.12 9.78 -4.19
N PRO A 31 2.26 9.79 -3.18
CA PRO A 31 2.46 10.60 -1.99
C PRO A 31 3.79 10.28 -1.32
N ASP A 32 4.62 11.31 -1.04
CA ASP A 32 5.86 11.09 -0.31
C ASP A 32 5.57 10.79 1.16
N PHE A 33 6.39 9.92 1.76
CA PHE A 33 6.25 9.58 3.17
C PHE A 33 7.58 9.22 3.82
N THR A 34 7.59 9.39 5.14
CA THR A 34 8.57 8.81 6.05
C THR A 34 7.81 8.07 7.14
N VAL A 35 8.20 6.84 7.41
CA VAL A 35 7.51 5.97 8.39
C VAL A 35 8.54 5.22 9.24
N ALA A 36 8.24 5.02 10.53
CA ALA A 36 9.01 4.12 11.35
C ALA A 36 8.91 2.70 10.77
N ALA A 37 10.04 2.06 10.56
CA ALA A 37 10.12 0.75 9.93
C ALA A 37 11.09 -0.17 10.68
N ALA A 38 10.97 -1.46 10.45
CA ALA A 38 11.88 -2.45 11.01
C ALA A 38 12.37 -3.40 9.92
N GLN A 39 13.64 -3.76 9.97
CA GLN A 39 14.26 -4.83 9.18
C GLN A 39 15.23 -5.61 10.05
N GLY A 40 15.12 -6.94 10.06
CA GLY A 40 15.96 -7.79 10.92
C GLY A 40 15.84 -7.43 12.41
N GLY A 41 14.63 -7.06 12.87
CA GLY A 41 14.37 -6.63 14.24
C GLY A 41 14.90 -5.25 14.61
N LYS A 42 15.60 -4.55 13.70
CA LYS A 42 16.17 -3.21 13.93
C LYS A 42 15.25 -2.14 13.40
N GLU A 43 14.92 -1.19 14.26
CA GLU A 43 14.09 -0.04 13.91
C GLU A 43 14.91 1.06 13.22
N PHE A 44 14.30 1.73 12.24
CA PHE A 44 14.84 2.90 11.55
C PHE A 44 13.70 3.70 10.89
N GLU A 45 14.00 4.86 10.36
CA GLU A 45 13.05 5.62 9.53
C GLU A 45 13.24 5.28 8.05
N PHE A 46 12.19 4.80 7.41
CA PHE A 46 12.15 4.60 5.95
C PHE A 46 11.57 5.85 5.28
N SER A 47 12.33 6.42 4.34
CA SER A 47 11.87 7.53 3.50
C SER A 47 11.72 7.07 2.06
N LEU A 48 10.52 7.22 1.49
CA LEU A 48 10.26 6.91 0.08
C LEU A 48 11.17 7.74 -0.84
N LYS A 49 11.29 9.04 -0.59
CA LYS A 49 12.14 9.94 -1.37
C LYS A 49 13.59 9.50 -1.42
N GLU A 50 14.15 9.05 -0.29
CA GLU A 50 15.53 8.57 -0.25
C GLU A 50 15.69 7.20 -0.92
N ALA A 51 14.69 6.35 -0.84
CA ALA A 51 14.68 5.06 -1.52
C ALA A 51 14.61 5.22 -3.06
N LEU A 52 13.78 6.13 -3.55
CA LEU A 52 13.64 6.41 -5.00
C LEU A 52 14.93 6.94 -5.65
N LYS A 53 15.82 7.58 -4.90
CA LYS A 53 17.15 7.96 -5.40
C LYS A 53 18.03 6.76 -5.79
N LYS A 54 17.74 5.59 -5.24
CA LYS A 54 18.49 4.35 -5.48
C LYS A 54 17.90 3.49 -6.59
N GLY A 55 16.62 3.69 -6.91
CA GLY A 55 15.88 2.93 -7.93
C GLY A 55 14.39 2.89 -7.67
N PRO A 56 13.65 2.03 -8.39
CA PRO A 56 12.22 1.82 -8.15
C PRO A 56 11.95 1.34 -6.72
N VAL A 57 10.72 1.62 -6.23
CA VAL A 57 10.26 1.14 -4.92
C VAL A 57 8.95 0.39 -5.09
N VAL A 58 8.88 -0.81 -4.51
CA VAL A 58 7.63 -1.55 -4.32
C VAL A 58 7.12 -1.23 -2.92
N VAL A 59 5.94 -0.64 -2.84
CA VAL A 59 5.21 -0.41 -1.59
C VAL A 59 4.00 -1.33 -1.60
N TYR A 60 3.90 -2.26 -0.65
CA TYR A 60 2.70 -3.07 -0.50
C TYR A 60 2.04 -2.82 0.85
N PHE A 61 0.72 -2.68 0.83
CA PHE A 61 -0.12 -2.54 2.01
C PHE A 61 -0.76 -3.88 2.33
N TYR A 62 -0.81 -4.23 3.60
CA TYR A 62 -1.41 -5.49 4.07
C TYR A 62 -2.18 -5.28 5.38
N PRO A 63 -3.28 -6.05 5.59
CA PRO A 63 -4.20 -5.79 6.70
C PRO A 63 -3.58 -5.91 8.09
N LYS A 64 -2.80 -6.97 8.34
CA LYS A 64 -2.27 -7.23 9.68
C LYS A 64 -1.14 -8.26 9.67
N SER A 65 -0.06 -7.95 10.38
CA SER A 65 1.07 -8.88 10.63
C SER A 65 0.60 -10.18 11.28
N PHE A 66 1.29 -11.27 10.99
CA PHE A 66 1.05 -12.63 11.52
C PHE A 66 -0.30 -13.26 11.15
N THR A 67 -1.07 -12.70 10.21
CA THR A 67 -2.22 -13.41 9.62
C THR A 67 -1.75 -14.28 8.47
N SER A 68 -2.49 -15.36 8.16
CA SER A 68 -2.05 -16.41 7.23
C SER A 68 -1.63 -15.87 5.86
N VAL A 69 -2.47 -15.07 5.21
CA VAL A 69 -2.17 -14.54 3.86
C VAL A 69 -1.04 -13.51 3.90
N CYS A 70 -0.98 -12.65 4.94
CA CYS A 70 0.10 -11.66 5.07
C CYS A 70 1.45 -12.31 5.34
N THR A 71 1.48 -13.41 6.08
CA THR A 71 2.68 -14.23 6.27
C THR A 71 3.14 -14.86 4.95
N VAL A 72 2.23 -15.44 4.17
CA VAL A 72 2.56 -15.98 2.84
C VAL A 72 3.12 -14.89 1.93
N GLU A 73 2.48 -13.71 1.90
CA GLU A 73 2.94 -12.57 1.10
C GLU A 73 4.35 -12.10 1.49
N ALA A 74 4.62 -12.01 2.80
CA ALA A 74 5.94 -11.66 3.31
C ALA A 74 7.01 -12.70 2.92
N HIS A 75 6.69 -13.99 2.98
CA HIS A 75 7.58 -15.06 2.54
C HIS A 75 7.88 -14.99 1.04
N GLU A 76 6.87 -14.81 0.20
CA GLU A 76 7.05 -14.70 -1.25
C GLU A 76 7.87 -13.46 -1.64
N PHE A 77 7.62 -12.30 -1.00
CA PHE A 77 8.50 -11.14 -1.18
C PHE A 77 9.93 -11.42 -0.73
N ALA A 78 10.13 -12.07 0.42
CA ALA A 78 11.47 -12.42 0.92
C ALA A 78 12.23 -13.31 -0.06
N GLU A 79 11.56 -14.28 -0.68
CA GLU A 79 12.12 -15.17 -1.70
C GLU A 79 12.48 -14.43 -3.00
N ALA A 80 11.71 -13.39 -3.35
CA ALA A 80 11.93 -12.58 -4.54
C ALA A 80 12.99 -11.47 -4.36
N MET A 81 13.50 -11.23 -3.13
CA MET A 81 14.39 -10.08 -2.86
C MET A 81 15.68 -10.07 -3.66
N GLU A 82 16.25 -11.20 -4.02
CA GLU A 82 17.43 -11.26 -4.87
C GLU A 82 17.14 -10.70 -6.27
N GLN A 83 15.95 -10.99 -6.82
CA GLN A 83 15.52 -10.48 -8.11
C GLN A 83 15.28 -8.96 -8.04
N PHE A 84 14.62 -8.46 -6.99
CA PHE A 84 14.44 -7.03 -6.78
C PHE A 84 15.78 -6.30 -6.63
N ALA A 85 16.71 -6.85 -5.84
CA ALA A 85 18.04 -6.27 -5.64
C ALA A 85 18.84 -6.21 -6.95
N ALA A 86 18.79 -7.24 -7.80
CA ALA A 86 19.42 -7.24 -9.12
C ALA A 86 18.91 -6.10 -10.04
N MET A 87 17.65 -5.69 -9.83
CA MET A 87 17.02 -4.56 -10.52
C MET A 87 17.09 -3.24 -9.72
N LYS A 88 17.96 -3.16 -8.69
CA LYS A 88 18.12 -1.98 -7.81
C LYS A 88 16.81 -1.50 -7.18
N THR A 89 15.88 -2.39 -6.92
CA THR A 89 14.54 -2.10 -6.42
C THR A 89 14.46 -2.35 -4.93
N SER A 90 13.93 -1.37 -4.19
CA SER A 90 13.60 -1.52 -2.77
C SER A 90 12.18 -2.04 -2.62
N VAL A 91 11.93 -2.83 -1.57
CA VAL A 91 10.58 -3.30 -1.19
C VAL A 91 10.31 -2.86 0.24
N ILE A 92 9.09 -2.40 0.52
CA ILE A 92 8.58 -2.15 1.87
C ILE A 92 7.13 -2.61 1.98
N GLY A 93 6.80 -3.35 3.03
CA GLY A 93 5.43 -3.62 3.43
C GLY A 93 4.96 -2.61 4.48
N ILE A 94 3.69 -2.20 4.46
CA ILE A 94 3.12 -1.24 5.42
C ILE A 94 1.78 -1.75 5.93
N SER A 95 1.62 -1.73 7.26
CA SER A 95 0.32 -2.02 7.90
C SER A 95 0.05 -1.04 9.04
N GLY A 96 -1.16 -1.09 9.60
CA GLY A 96 -1.55 -0.35 10.79
C GLY A 96 -1.00 -0.92 12.10
N ASP A 97 -0.14 -1.93 12.06
CA ASP A 97 0.49 -2.50 13.26
C ASP A 97 1.53 -1.52 13.85
N ASP A 98 1.83 -1.67 15.14
CA ASP A 98 2.84 -0.88 15.81
C ASP A 98 4.27 -1.35 15.49
N ILE A 99 5.26 -0.52 15.86
CA ILE A 99 6.66 -0.81 15.55
C ILE A 99 7.19 -2.06 16.29
N ALA A 100 6.67 -2.37 17.47
CA ALA A 100 7.07 -3.57 18.19
C ALA A 100 6.65 -4.83 17.43
N THR A 101 5.42 -4.85 16.92
CA THR A 101 4.90 -5.92 16.05
C THR A 101 5.72 -6.02 14.76
N GLN A 102 6.03 -4.89 14.12
CA GLN A 102 6.82 -4.88 12.87
C GLN A 102 8.25 -5.38 13.08
N LYS A 103 8.87 -5.11 14.22
CA LYS A 103 10.20 -5.66 14.56
C LYS A 103 10.19 -7.19 14.57
N GLU A 104 9.20 -7.79 15.21
CA GLU A 104 9.06 -9.24 15.21
C GLU A 104 8.72 -9.81 13.84
N PHE A 105 7.80 -9.17 13.12
CA PHE A 105 7.38 -9.59 11.78
C PHE A 105 8.53 -9.53 10.78
N SER A 106 9.36 -8.46 10.84
CA SER A 106 10.52 -8.30 9.97
C SER A 106 11.53 -9.44 10.10
N THR A 107 11.67 -10.00 11.30
CA THR A 107 12.59 -11.11 11.55
C THR A 107 11.97 -12.46 11.21
N LYS A 108 10.76 -12.71 11.73
CA LYS A 108 10.14 -14.03 11.65
C LYS A 108 9.60 -14.32 10.25
N GLU A 109 8.92 -13.35 9.64
CA GLU A 109 8.20 -13.59 8.40
C GLU A 109 8.86 -12.93 7.18
N CYS A 110 9.44 -11.72 7.32
CA CYS A 110 10.22 -11.13 6.24
C CYS A 110 11.65 -11.68 6.15
N ARG A 111 12.04 -12.57 7.08
CA ARG A 111 13.34 -13.27 7.10
C ARG A 111 14.53 -12.33 6.98
N ASP A 112 14.43 -11.13 7.63
CA ASP A 112 15.42 -10.06 7.59
C ASP A 112 15.70 -9.46 6.20
N LYS A 113 14.96 -9.85 5.16
CA LYS A 113 15.27 -9.53 3.76
C LYS A 113 14.83 -8.13 3.33
N PHE A 114 13.75 -7.59 3.89
CA PHE A 114 13.22 -6.27 3.54
C PHE A 114 12.50 -5.63 4.72
N PRO A 115 12.33 -4.29 4.72
CA PRO A 115 11.66 -3.56 5.80
C PRO A 115 10.15 -3.69 5.79
N VAL A 116 9.56 -3.57 6.99
CA VAL A 116 8.12 -3.36 7.19
C VAL A 116 7.88 -2.11 8.02
N GLY A 117 6.96 -1.27 7.56
CA GLY A 117 6.61 0.03 8.14
C GLY A 117 5.40 -0.06 9.07
N ALA A 118 5.47 0.71 10.15
CA ALA A 118 4.45 0.83 11.20
C ALA A 118 3.64 2.12 11.01
N ASP A 119 2.49 2.05 10.36
CA ASP A 119 1.59 3.19 10.17
C ASP A 119 0.37 3.11 11.11
N ALA A 120 0.63 3.06 12.42
CA ALA A 120 -0.41 2.93 13.45
C ALA A 120 -1.46 4.08 13.44
N LYS A 121 -1.18 5.17 12.75
CA LYS A 121 -2.09 6.31 12.58
C LYS A 121 -2.76 6.36 11.19
N PHE A 122 -2.54 5.36 10.37
CA PHE A 122 -3.11 5.20 9.02
C PHE A 122 -2.82 6.36 8.04
N LYS A 123 -1.84 7.21 8.30
CA LYS A 123 -1.54 8.38 7.46
C LYS A 123 -1.04 8.01 6.07
N VAL A 124 -0.14 7.04 5.99
CA VAL A 124 0.40 6.57 4.71
C VAL A 124 -0.64 5.71 4.01
N ILE A 125 -1.32 4.83 4.74
CA ILE A 125 -2.38 3.96 4.24
C ILE A 125 -3.50 4.79 3.60
N GLU A 126 -3.97 5.85 4.28
CA GLU A 126 -5.01 6.76 3.75
C GLU A 126 -4.51 7.55 2.53
N ALA A 127 -3.27 8.07 2.57
CA ALA A 127 -2.70 8.83 1.47
C ALA A 127 -2.56 8.02 0.17
N TYR A 128 -2.46 6.70 0.27
CA TYR A 128 -2.37 5.77 -0.86
C TYR A 128 -3.71 5.12 -1.24
N ASP A 129 -4.83 5.65 -0.74
CA ASP A 129 -6.16 5.05 -0.94
C ASP A 129 -6.21 3.56 -0.58
N ALA A 130 -5.40 3.15 0.39
CA ALA A 130 -5.27 1.77 0.84
C ALA A 130 -6.01 1.50 2.17
N ALA A 131 -6.84 2.42 2.64
CA ALA A 131 -7.65 2.22 3.83
C ALA A 131 -8.87 1.36 3.52
N PHE A 132 -9.15 0.39 4.40
CA PHE A 132 -10.32 -0.46 4.35
C PHE A 132 -11.10 -0.37 5.66
N ASP A 133 -12.31 0.17 5.58
CA ASP A 133 -13.22 0.29 6.72
C ASP A 133 -14.04 -0.97 6.90
N VAL A 134 -14.12 -1.46 8.13
CA VAL A 134 -15.05 -2.52 8.52
C VAL A 134 -16.16 -1.90 9.38
N PRO A 135 -17.27 -1.46 8.79
CA PRO A 135 -18.28 -0.64 9.45
C PRO A 135 -18.88 -1.29 10.71
N VAL A 136 -19.04 -2.62 10.69
CA VAL A 136 -19.65 -3.39 11.81
C VAL A 136 -18.72 -3.48 13.01
N VAL A 137 -17.41 -3.36 12.80
CA VAL A 137 -16.39 -3.54 13.86
C VAL A 137 -15.78 -2.20 14.28
N GLY A 138 -16.06 -1.13 13.52
CA GLY A 138 -15.50 0.22 13.77
C GLY A 138 -13.98 0.24 13.70
N ARG A 139 -13.36 -0.61 12.90
CA ARG A 139 -11.91 -0.69 12.71
C ARG A 139 -11.54 -0.41 11.26
N VAL A 140 -10.44 0.32 11.11
CA VAL A 140 -9.76 0.55 9.84
C VAL A 140 -8.60 -0.42 9.73
N PHE A 141 -8.43 -1.02 8.56
CA PHE A 141 -7.28 -1.85 8.22
C PHE A 141 -6.69 -1.33 6.91
N ALA A 142 -5.45 -1.69 6.63
CA ALA A 142 -4.96 -1.55 5.27
C ALA A 142 -5.63 -2.62 4.39
N ASP A 143 -6.04 -2.21 3.19
CA ASP A 143 -6.43 -3.15 2.13
C ASP A 143 -5.16 -3.81 1.54
N ARG A 144 -5.31 -4.93 0.87
CA ARG A 144 -4.18 -5.57 0.22
C ARG A 144 -3.99 -4.98 -1.17
N ILE A 145 -3.07 -4.01 -1.23
CA ILE A 145 -2.74 -3.26 -2.44
C ILE A 145 -1.22 -3.14 -2.55
N SER A 146 -0.67 -3.35 -3.72
CA SER A 146 0.74 -3.06 -4.00
C SER A 146 0.91 -2.06 -5.13
N TYR A 147 1.90 -1.21 -4.99
CA TYR A 147 2.30 -0.20 -5.97
C TYR A 147 3.77 -0.38 -6.34
N VAL A 148 4.08 -0.28 -7.61
CA VAL A 148 5.44 -0.07 -8.08
C VAL A 148 5.61 1.40 -8.41
N ILE A 149 6.57 2.06 -7.77
CA ILE A 149 6.84 3.48 -7.92
C ILE A 149 8.14 3.64 -8.68
N SER A 150 8.10 4.36 -9.80
CA SER A 150 9.28 4.67 -10.60
C SER A 150 10.15 5.74 -9.94
N PRO A 151 11.45 5.83 -10.29
CA PRO A 151 12.38 6.78 -9.68
C PRO A 151 11.97 8.25 -9.76
N ASP A 152 11.11 8.62 -10.71
CA ASP A 152 10.51 9.96 -10.84
C ASP A 152 9.33 10.20 -9.89
N GLY A 153 9.02 9.24 -9.00
CA GLY A 153 7.96 9.36 -8.00
C GLY A 153 6.55 9.10 -8.53
N LYS A 154 6.40 8.45 -9.67
CA LYS A 154 5.08 8.11 -10.22
C LYS A 154 4.71 6.66 -9.98
N ILE A 155 3.43 6.40 -9.75
CA ILE A 155 2.87 5.04 -9.76
C ILE A 155 3.05 4.46 -11.16
N PHE A 156 3.86 3.43 -11.30
CA PHE A 156 4.04 2.71 -12.56
C PHE A 156 3.00 1.60 -12.72
N SER A 157 2.76 0.85 -11.65
CA SER A 157 1.70 -0.16 -11.62
C SER A 157 1.05 -0.24 -10.24
N ALA A 158 -0.17 -0.76 -10.21
CA ALA A 158 -0.95 -0.95 -8.99
C ALA A 158 -1.76 -2.23 -9.11
N VAL A 159 -1.79 -3.01 -8.02
CA VAL A 159 -2.58 -4.25 -7.91
C VAL A 159 -3.34 -4.26 -6.60
N LYS A 160 -4.62 -4.60 -6.69
CA LYS A 160 -5.47 -4.95 -5.54
C LYS A 160 -5.92 -6.39 -5.71
N ASP A 161 -5.55 -7.24 -4.78
CA ASP A 161 -5.92 -8.66 -4.75
C ASP A 161 -5.96 -9.15 -3.30
N GLN A 162 -6.81 -10.10 -2.97
CA GLN A 162 -6.86 -10.64 -1.61
C GLN A 162 -5.84 -11.77 -1.38
N GLY A 163 -5.31 -12.37 -2.45
CA GLY A 163 -4.23 -13.34 -2.39
C GLY A 163 -2.85 -12.68 -2.41
N ALA A 164 -1.82 -13.43 -2.02
CA ALA A 164 -0.43 -12.96 -1.98
C ALA A 164 0.23 -12.91 -3.36
N HIS A 165 0.20 -14.01 -4.07
CA HIS A 165 1.03 -14.30 -5.24
C HIS A 165 1.00 -13.22 -6.34
N ARG A 166 -0.18 -12.71 -6.65
CA ARG A 166 -0.37 -11.67 -7.68
C ARG A 166 0.38 -10.37 -7.44
N HIS A 167 0.64 -10.05 -6.16
CA HIS A 167 1.38 -8.84 -5.79
C HIS A 167 2.85 -8.95 -6.17
N ILE A 168 3.46 -10.11 -5.91
CA ILE A 168 4.86 -10.37 -6.19
C ILE A 168 5.09 -10.51 -7.70
N GLU A 169 4.26 -11.28 -8.41
CA GLU A 169 4.34 -11.42 -9.87
C GLU A 169 4.25 -10.07 -10.58
N ASN A 170 3.22 -9.27 -10.26
CA ASN A 170 3.04 -7.96 -10.86
C ASN A 170 4.21 -7.03 -10.54
N ALA A 171 4.70 -7.04 -9.30
CA ALA A 171 5.83 -6.20 -8.91
C ALA A 171 7.09 -6.55 -9.71
N LEU A 172 7.44 -7.84 -9.81
CA LEU A 172 8.60 -8.31 -10.58
C LEU A 172 8.47 -7.95 -12.07
N GLU A 173 7.32 -8.22 -12.68
CA GLU A 173 7.07 -7.89 -14.09
C GLU A 173 7.14 -6.39 -14.36
N SER A 174 6.54 -5.58 -13.49
CA SER A 174 6.53 -4.13 -13.61
C SER A 174 7.91 -3.52 -13.46
N VAL A 175 8.68 -3.97 -12.47
CA VAL A 175 10.06 -3.51 -12.27
C VAL A 175 10.95 -3.89 -13.46
N LYS A 176 10.80 -5.11 -13.99
CA LYS A 176 11.50 -5.53 -15.19
C LYS A 176 11.21 -4.62 -16.38
N LYS A 177 9.95 -4.32 -16.65
CA LYS A 177 9.54 -3.36 -17.72
C LYS A 177 10.16 -1.98 -17.49
N LEU A 178 10.14 -1.46 -16.25
CA LEU A 178 10.76 -0.18 -15.91
C LEU A 178 12.27 -0.16 -16.23
N THR A 179 12.99 -1.22 -15.87
CA THR A 179 14.43 -1.28 -16.08
C THR A 179 14.83 -1.50 -17.54
N GLU A 180 13.97 -2.17 -18.33
CA GLU A 180 14.17 -2.33 -19.76
C GLU A 180 13.95 -1.03 -20.53
N THR A 181 12.95 -0.23 -20.15
CA THR A 181 12.65 1.07 -20.79
C THR A 181 13.63 2.18 -20.38
N ALA A 182 14.35 2.02 -19.29
CA ALA A 182 15.36 2.98 -18.82
C ALA A 182 16.78 2.75 -19.40
N LYS A 183 16.96 1.69 -20.21
CA LYS A 183 18.24 1.50 -20.93
C LYS A 183 18.26 2.42 -22.15
N PRO A 184 19.34 3.25 -22.30
CA PRO A 184 19.50 4.17 -23.43
C PRO A 184 19.59 3.45 -24.78
#